data_19df0c3bcd7ab9a9da96615855347307
#
_entry.id   19df0c3bcd7ab9a9da96615855347307
#
_cell.length_a   1.000
_cell.length_b   1.000
_cell.length_c   1.000
_cell.angle_alpha   90.00
_cell.angle_beta   90.00
_cell.angle_gamma   90.00
#
_symmetry.space_group_name_H-M   'P 1'
#
loop_
_entity.id
_entity.type
_entity.pdbx_description
1 polymer ?
#
loop_
_entity_poly.entity_id
_entity_poly.type
_entity_poly.pdbx_seq_one_letter_code
_entity_poly.pdbx_strand_id
1 'polypeptide(L)'
;MNTLIKIRDLSVHYDSHRVLHDVDLDIYADDFLGVIGPNGGGKTSLVKAILGAVPHSGTIEFSPSLYDGTRRLIGYMPQQSNFDRAFPISVRETVVSGLQALRRMSGRYSREDYAAADRLLEQTGLQSIARAPIGEISGGQMQRTLLCRALIAEPRLLILDEPANFVDNRFEGELYELLKQLNERIAIVMVSHDLGTITSVVKNIVCVNGHVHRHESNVITAEQLDNYNCPLQIIAHGHVPHTVLEPHK
;
A
#
# COMPACT_ATOMS: atom_id res chain seq x y z
N MET A 1 11.21 14.45 -13.40
CA MET A 1 10.55 13.69 -12.33
C MET A 1 11.60 13.30 -11.30
N ASN A 2 11.30 13.43 -10.00
CA ASN A 2 12.24 13.08 -8.93
C ASN A 2 12.00 11.61 -8.54
N THR A 3 12.95 10.71 -8.88
CA THR A 3 12.83 9.28 -8.57
C THR A 3 13.06 9.04 -7.08
N LEU A 4 12.12 8.37 -6.42
CA LEU A 4 12.24 7.94 -5.03
C LEU A 4 12.88 6.55 -4.90
N ILE A 5 12.47 5.61 -5.75
CA ILE A 5 12.99 4.25 -5.76
C ILE A 5 13.29 3.85 -7.19
N LYS A 6 14.45 3.24 -7.39
CA LYS A 6 14.88 2.66 -8.67
C LYS A 6 15.15 1.18 -8.49
N ILE A 7 14.40 0.34 -9.18
CA ILE A 7 14.50 -1.11 -9.15
C ILE A 7 15.06 -1.60 -10.48
N ARG A 8 16.08 -2.48 -10.45
CA ARG A 8 16.70 -3.06 -11.64
C ARG A 8 16.98 -4.54 -11.44
N ASP A 9 16.61 -5.35 -12.44
CA ASP A 9 16.81 -6.79 -12.48
C ASP A 9 16.32 -7.53 -11.24
N LEU A 10 15.28 -7.00 -10.57
CA LEU A 10 14.79 -7.56 -9.33
C LEU A 10 14.12 -8.90 -9.54
N SER A 11 14.59 -9.93 -8.83
CA SER A 11 13.95 -11.24 -8.80
C SER A 11 13.75 -11.72 -7.36
N VAL A 12 12.58 -12.30 -7.11
CA VAL A 12 12.19 -12.84 -5.80
C VAL A 12 11.87 -14.31 -5.92
N HIS A 13 12.44 -15.11 -5.02
CA HIS A 13 12.23 -16.55 -4.94
C HIS A 13 11.68 -16.93 -3.56
N TYR A 14 10.78 -17.90 -3.54
CA TYR A 14 10.38 -18.64 -2.35
C TYR A 14 10.71 -20.10 -2.59
N ASP A 15 11.67 -20.63 -1.86
CA ASP A 15 12.26 -21.95 -2.08
C ASP A 15 12.72 -22.11 -3.55
N SER A 16 12.15 -23.05 -4.30
CA SER A 16 12.46 -23.30 -5.72
C SER A 16 11.58 -22.50 -6.69
N HIS A 17 10.59 -21.74 -6.19
CA HIS A 17 9.64 -21.02 -7.04
C HIS A 17 10.03 -19.56 -7.19
N ARG A 18 10.31 -19.12 -8.43
CA ARG A 18 10.57 -17.73 -8.79
C ARG A 18 9.24 -17.02 -8.99
N VAL A 19 8.96 -16.02 -8.15
CA VAL A 19 7.69 -15.28 -8.14
C VAL A 19 7.79 -13.99 -8.92
N LEU A 20 8.95 -13.32 -8.90
CA LEU A 20 9.23 -12.14 -9.70
C LEU A 20 10.48 -12.38 -10.55
N HIS A 21 10.46 -11.92 -11.80
CA HIS A 21 11.45 -12.20 -12.83
C HIS A 21 11.98 -10.89 -13.43
N ASP A 22 13.24 -10.55 -13.15
CA ASP A 22 14.02 -9.48 -13.79
C ASP A 22 13.21 -8.17 -13.92
N VAL A 23 12.69 -7.71 -12.78
CA VAL A 23 11.78 -6.56 -12.70
C VAL A 23 12.56 -5.26 -12.72
N ASP A 24 12.19 -4.37 -13.65
CA ASP A 24 12.60 -2.98 -13.70
C ASP A 24 11.40 -2.09 -13.39
N LEU A 25 11.55 -1.19 -12.40
CA LEU A 25 10.50 -0.26 -12.01
C LEU A 25 11.11 0.99 -11.37
N ASP A 26 10.63 2.16 -11.77
CA ASP A 26 10.90 3.42 -11.10
C ASP A 26 9.63 3.92 -10.39
N ILE A 27 9.79 4.42 -9.15
CA ILE A 27 8.72 5.06 -8.38
C ILE A 27 9.13 6.52 -8.18
N TYR A 28 8.26 7.45 -8.55
CA TYR A 28 8.52 8.89 -8.52
C TYR A 28 7.82 9.57 -7.35
N ALA A 29 8.30 10.77 -7.00
CA ALA A 29 7.82 11.53 -5.84
C ALA A 29 6.37 12.02 -5.96
N ASP A 30 5.85 12.13 -7.17
CA ASP A 30 4.49 12.55 -7.51
C ASP A 30 3.56 11.40 -7.90
N ASP A 31 4.04 10.15 -7.79
CA ASP A 31 3.26 8.97 -8.13
C ASP A 31 2.05 8.78 -7.21
N PHE A 32 0.91 8.48 -7.82
CA PHE A 32 -0.14 7.67 -7.25
C PHE A 32 -0.25 6.41 -8.13
N LEU A 33 0.49 5.39 -7.72
CA LEU A 33 0.73 4.20 -8.52
C LEU A 33 -0.18 3.06 -8.06
N GLY A 34 -1.03 2.56 -8.95
CA GLY A 34 -1.84 1.38 -8.72
C GLY A 34 -1.08 0.11 -9.12
N VAL A 35 -0.91 -0.82 -8.21
CA VAL A 35 -0.30 -2.14 -8.48
C VAL A 35 -1.40 -3.17 -8.60
N ILE A 36 -1.59 -3.71 -9.80
CA ILE A 36 -2.63 -4.67 -10.12
C ILE A 36 -2.03 -5.99 -10.64
N GLY A 37 -2.84 -7.02 -10.70
CA GLY A 37 -2.47 -8.34 -11.23
C GLY A 37 -3.19 -9.48 -10.52
N PRO A 38 -3.04 -10.73 -11.00
CA PRO A 38 -3.72 -11.88 -10.44
C PRO A 38 -3.26 -12.20 -9.01
N ASN A 39 -4.05 -12.98 -8.30
CA ASN A 39 -3.63 -13.58 -7.04
C ASN A 39 -2.44 -14.51 -7.30
N GLY A 40 -1.40 -14.39 -6.46
CA GLY A 40 -0.14 -15.11 -6.68
C GLY A 40 0.79 -14.46 -7.71
N GLY A 41 0.39 -13.42 -8.44
CA GLY A 41 1.20 -12.75 -9.48
C GLY A 41 2.45 -12.00 -8.96
N GLY A 42 2.66 -11.90 -7.64
CA GLY A 42 3.87 -11.31 -7.08
C GLY A 42 3.71 -9.90 -6.50
N LYS A 43 2.50 -9.32 -6.48
CA LYS A 43 2.23 -7.95 -5.96
C LYS A 43 2.78 -7.74 -4.54
N THR A 44 2.37 -8.58 -3.60
CA THR A 44 2.84 -8.53 -2.20
C THR A 44 4.34 -8.85 -2.09
N SER A 45 4.88 -9.68 -2.99
CA SER A 45 6.33 -9.97 -3.04
C SER A 45 7.14 -8.76 -3.47
N LEU A 46 6.64 -7.99 -4.45
CA LEU A 46 7.23 -6.70 -4.86
C LEU A 46 7.25 -5.71 -3.68
N VAL A 47 6.12 -5.55 -3.00
CA VAL A 47 6.03 -4.69 -1.81
C VAL A 47 7.01 -5.15 -0.72
N LYS A 48 7.05 -6.45 -0.41
CA LYS A 48 7.95 -7.01 0.59
C LYS A 48 9.44 -6.83 0.23
N ALA A 49 9.80 -6.94 -1.05
CA ALA A 49 11.16 -6.67 -1.53
C ALA A 49 11.54 -5.20 -1.34
N ILE A 50 10.66 -4.25 -1.71
CA ILE A 50 10.85 -2.81 -1.47
C ILE A 50 11.04 -2.51 0.03
N LEU A 51 10.27 -3.16 0.90
CA LEU A 51 10.39 -3.01 2.35
C LEU A 51 11.60 -3.72 2.95
N GLY A 52 12.32 -4.55 2.17
CA GLY A 52 13.45 -5.36 2.64
C GLY A 52 13.02 -6.54 3.53
N ALA A 53 11.76 -6.98 3.40
CA ALA A 53 11.19 -8.07 4.20
C ALA A 53 11.37 -9.46 3.57
N VAL A 54 11.88 -9.54 2.34
CA VAL A 54 12.21 -10.80 1.65
C VAL A 54 13.55 -10.68 0.93
N PRO A 55 14.33 -11.77 0.84
CA PRO A 55 15.55 -11.79 0.04
C PRO A 55 15.24 -11.66 -1.44
N HIS A 56 16.09 -10.98 -2.18
CA HIS A 56 15.97 -10.77 -3.62
C HIS A 56 17.35 -10.69 -4.27
N SER A 57 17.41 -10.91 -5.58
CA SER A 57 18.52 -10.53 -6.46
C SER A 57 18.18 -9.22 -7.19
N GLY A 58 19.17 -8.64 -7.87
CA GLY A 58 19.05 -7.31 -8.48
C GLY A 58 19.26 -6.19 -7.47
N THR A 59 18.88 -4.96 -7.84
CA THR A 59 19.12 -3.77 -7.01
C THR A 59 17.85 -2.98 -6.75
N ILE A 60 17.73 -2.47 -5.51
CA ILE A 60 16.72 -1.48 -5.12
C ILE A 60 17.45 -0.27 -4.54
N GLU A 61 17.50 0.80 -5.30
CA GLU A 61 18.13 2.06 -4.89
C GLU A 61 17.07 3.03 -4.38
N PHE A 62 17.33 3.60 -3.19
CA PHE A 62 16.45 4.57 -2.57
C PHE A 62 17.07 5.95 -2.65
N SER A 63 16.28 6.94 -3.09
CA SER A 63 16.69 8.34 -3.10
C SER A 63 17.08 8.80 -1.69
N PRO A 64 18.13 9.62 -1.53
CA PRO A 64 18.45 10.26 -0.25
C PRO A 64 17.25 11.03 0.35
N SER A 65 16.32 11.51 -0.48
CA SER A 65 15.11 12.18 -0.02
C SER A 65 14.16 11.28 0.76
N LEU A 66 14.25 9.95 0.61
CA LEU A 66 13.46 8.98 1.40
C LEU A 66 14.04 8.71 2.79
N TYR A 67 15.08 9.44 3.20
CA TYR A 67 15.71 9.22 4.50
C TYR A 67 15.60 10.45 5.39
N ASP A 68 15.45 10.19 6.68
CA ASP A 68 15.74 11.10 7.79
C ASP A 68 16.85 10.48 8.63
N GLY A 69 18.08 10.95 8.43
CA GLY A 69 19.28 10.29 8.94
C GLY A 69 19.45 8.89 8.34
N THR A 70 19.39 7.86 9.15
CA THR A 70 19.50 6.45 8.71
C THR A 70 18.13 5.78 8.46
N ARG A 71 17.03 6.50 8.60
CA ARG A 71 15.67 5.95 8.61
C ARG A 71 14.99 6.17 7.28
N ARG A 72 14.30 5.15 6.79
CA ARG A 72 13.45 5.30 5.59
C ARG A 72 12.11 5.90 5.97
N LEU A 73 11.71 6.95 5.28
CA LEU A 73 10.41 7.60 5.40
C LEU A 73 9.38 6.89 4.51
N ILE A 74 9.18 5.61 4.75
CA ILE A 74 8.19 4.77 4.05
C ILE A 74 7.15 4.32 5.07
N GLY A 75 5.89 4.72 4.85
CA GLY A 75 4.74 4.20 5.58
C GLY A 75 4.21 2.93 4.91
N TYR A 76 3.86 1.93 5.69
CA TYR A 76 3.28 0.70 5.17
C TYR A 76 2.01 0.31 5.91
N MET A 77 0.94 0.14 5.16
CA MET A 77 -0.32 -0.43 5.63
C MET A 77 -0.44 -1.84 5.05
N PRO A 78 -0.29 -2.89 5.88
CA PRO A 78 -0.40 -4.28 5.43
C PRO A 78 -1.87 -4.67 5.22
N GLN A 79 -2.07 -5.72 4.43
CA GLN A 79 -3.36 -6.38 4.33
C GLN A 79 -3.85 -6.84 5.72
N GLN A 80 -5.12 -6.65 6.00
CA GLN A 80 -5.71 -6.82 7.34
C GLN A 80 -5.70 -8.27 7.88
N SER A 81 -5.51 -9.28 7.02
CA SER A 81 -5.67 -10.71 7.35
C SER A 81 -4.73 -11.26 8.43
N ASN A 82 -3.68 -10.52 8.80
CA ASN A 82 -2.61 -11.00 9.69
C ASN A 82 -2.59 -10.32 11.06
N PHE A 83 -3.66 -9.62 11.45
CA PHE A 83 -3.69 -8.94 12.75
C PHE A 83 -4.29 -9.85 13.83
N ASP A 84 -3.51 -10.15 14.87
CA ASP A 84 -4.01 -10.88 16.05
C ASP A 84 -4.95 -9.97 16.87
N ARG A 85 -6.25 -10.22 16.75
CA ARG A 85 -7.27 -9.47 17.48
C ARG A 85 -7.26 -9.73 18.98
N ALA A 86 -6.63 -10.80 19.45
CA ALA A 86 -6.51 -11.12 20.87
C ALA A 86 -5.37 -10.33 21.55
N PHE A 87 -4.52 -9.65 20.78
CA PHE A 87 -3.42 -8.87 21.34
C PHE A 87 -3.95 -7.65 22.12
N PRO A 88 -3.60 -7.49 23.40
CA PRO A 88 -4.18 -6.46 24.28
C PRO A 88 -3.53 -5.09 24.04
N ILE A 89 -3.75 -4.51 22.87
CA ILE A 89 -3.28 -3.17 22.48
C ILE A 89 -4.48 -2.29 22.14
N SER A 90 -4.43 -1.02 22.50
CA SER A 90 -5.45 -0.05 22.14
C SER A 90 -5.25 0.49 20.71
N VAL A 91 -6.31 1.09 20.15
CA VAL A 91 -6.26 1.82 18.86
C VAL A 91 -5.13 2.86 18.88
N ARG A 92 -5.05 3.67 19.93
CA ARG A 92 -4.02 4.70 20.08
C ARG A 92 -2.61 4.14 20.12
N GLU A 93 -2.38 3.07 20.90
CA GLU A 93 -1.07 2.41 20.97
C GLU A 93 -0.68 1.76 19.64
N THR A 94 -1.67 1.21 18.92
CA THR A 94 -1.46 0.69 17.57
C THR A 94 -0.96 1.80 16.63
N VAL A 95 -1.55 2.99 16.66
CA VAL A 95 -1.08 4.12 15.84
C VAL A 95 0.33 4.53 16.24
N VAL A 96 0.59 4.74 17.54
CA VAL A 96 1.93 5.13 18.04
C VAL A 96 3.00 4.10 17.69
N SER A 97 2.64 2.81 17.59
CA SER A 97 3.59 1.75 17.19
C SER A 97 4.19 1.96 15.79
N GLY A 98 3.57 2.77 14.93
CA GLY A 98 4.14 3.17 13.64
C GLY A 98 5.47 3.94 13.76
N LEU A 99 5.75 4.53 14.91
CA LEU A 99 7.01 5.19 15.22
C LEU A 99 8.11 4.22 15.67
N GLN A 100 7.83 2.93 15.83
CA GLN A 100 8.79 1.96 16.37
C GLN A 100 10.08 1.88 15.52
N ALA A 101 9.95 1.91 14.19
CA ALA A 101 11.09 1.93 13.28
C ALA A 101 11.95 3.20 13.40
N LEU A 102 11.40 4.26 13.97
CA LEU A 102 12.05 5.55 14.19
C LEU A 102 12.77 5.61 15.54
N ARG A 103 12.61 4.63 16.42
CA ARG A 103 13.17 4.65 17.78
C ARG A 103 14.24 3.56 17.95
N ARG A 104 15.28 3.90 18.71
CA ARG A 104 16.20 2.87 19.23
C ARG A 104 15.43 1.94 20.19
N MET A 105 15.76 0.66 20.21
CA MET A 105 15.05 -0.46 20.87
C MET A 105 14.65 -0.30 22.35
N SER A 106 14.95 0.81 23.02
CA SER A 106 14.71 1.00 24.47
C SER A 106 13.85 2.23 24.82
N GLY A 107 13.31 2.96 23.85
CA GLY A 107 12.61 4.22 24.14
C GLY A 107 11.11 4.04 24.38
N ARG A 108 10.59 4.55 25.51
CA ARG A 108 9.16 4.79 25.70
C ARG A 108 8.68 5.88 24.73
N TYR A 109 7.44 5.78 24.25
CA TYR A 109 6.82 6.84 23.46
C TYR A 109 6.65 8.09 24.33
N SER A 110 6.92 9.27 23.74
CA SER A 110 6.81 10.55 24.42
C SER A 110 5.37 11.06 24.45
N ARG A 111 5.12 12.15 25.18
CA ARG A 111 3.82 12.81 25.13
C ARG A 111 3.50 13.38 23.75
N GLU A 112 4.51 13.85 23.05
CA GLU A 112 4.42 14.39 21.68
C GLU A 112 4.02 13.30 20.68
N ASP A 113 4.53 12.06 20.84
CA ASP A 113 4.15 10.92 20.00
C ASP A 113 2.66 10.57 20.18
N TYR A 114 2.22 10.52 21.42
CA TYR A 114 0.79 10.30 21.72
C TYR A 114 -0.09 11.45 21.23
N ALA A 115 0.36 12.69 21.32
CA ALA A 115 -0.36 13.83 20.78
C ALA A 115 -0.43 13.79 19.24
N ALA A 116 0.62 13.30 18.56
CA ALA A 116 0.59 13.08 17.12
C ALA A 116 -0.42 12.00 16.73
N ALA A 117 -0.47 10.88 17.48
CA ALA A 117 -1.47 9.85 17.28
C ALA A 117 -2.90 10.37 17.49
N ASP A 118 -3.13 11.16 18.55
CA ASP A 118 -4.44 11.74 18.84
C ASP A 118 -4.93 12.65 17.72
N ARG A 119 -4.05 13.47 17.13
CA ARG A 119 -4.40 14.30 15.96
C ARG A 119 -4.81 13.46 14.75
N LEU A 120 -4.09 12.38 14.44
CA LEU A 120 -4.44 11.49 13.34
C LEU A 120 -5.77 10.78 13.58
N LEU A 121 -6.01 10.32 14.82
CA LEU A 121 -7.27 9.69 15.22
C LEU A 121 -8.45 10.66 15.13
N GLU A 122 -8.26 11.93 15.47
CA GLU A 122 -9.27 12.97 15.32
C GLU A 122 -9.58 13.21 13.82
N GLN A 123 -8.56 13.40 12.98
CA GLN A 123 -8.71 13.60 11.53
C GLN A 123 -9.42 12.43 10.83
N THR A 124 -9.29 11.22 11.36
CA THR A 124 -9.90 10.01 10.78
C THR A 124 -11.19 9.57 11.50
N GLY A 125 -11.71 10.39 12.44
CA GLY A 125 -12.95 10.11 13.15
C GLY A 125 -12.86 8.94 14.14
N LEU A 126 -11.67 8.61 14.64
CA LEU A 126 -11.43 7.51 15.59
C LEU A 126 -11.18 7.97 17.03
N GLN A 127 -11.28 9.27 17.31
CA GLN A 127 -10.95 9.83 18.62
C GLN A 127 -11.76 9.19 19.77
N SER A 128 -13.05 8.91 19.54
CA SER A 128 -13.95 8.32 20.56
C SER A 128 -13.57 6.90 20.97
N ILE A 129 -12.85 6.17 20.10
CA ILE A 129 -12.42 4.79 20.32
C ILE A 129 -10.90 4.65 20.53
N ALA A 130 -10.18 5.76 20.74
CA ALA A 130 -8.73 5.75 20.90
C ALA A 130 -8.21 4.78 21.98
N ARG A 131 -9.00 4.55 23.02
CA ARG A 131 -8.67 3.64 24.14
C ARG A 131 -9.29 2.25 24.01
N ALA A 132 -10.11 2.01 23.00
CA ALA A 132 -10.72 0.71 22.77
C ALA A 132 -9.64 -0.33 22.38
N PRO A 133 -9.77 -1.58 22.82
CA PRO A 133 -8.94 -2.68 22.34
C PRO A 133 -9.07 -2.84 20.83
N ILE A 134 -7.95 -3.11 20.16
CA ILE A 134 -7.92 -3.26 18.69
C ILE A 134 -8.81 -4.43 18.21
N GLY A 135 -9.04 -5.43 19.05
CA GLY A 135 -9.89 -6.58 18.76
C GLY A 135 -11.39 -6.28 18.73
N GLU A 136 -11.81 -5.19 19.36
CA GLU A 136 -13.23 -4.84 19.56
C GLU A 136 -13.75 -3.85 18.50
N ILE A 137 -12.90 -3.34 17.62
CA ILE A 137 -13.27 -2.35 16.61
C ILE A 137 -13.76 -2.99 15.30
N SER A 138 -14.55 -2.25 14.53
CA SER A 138 -15.02 -2.71 13.20
C SER A 138 -13.91 -2.82 12.18
N GLY A 139 -14.15 -3.51 11.07
CA GLY A 139 -13.19 -3.63 9.96
C GLY A 139 -12.76 -2.28 9.41
N GLY A 140 -13.68 -1.36 9.16
CA GLY A 140 -13.37 -0.01 8.68
C GLY A 140 -12.62 0.84 9.71
N GLN A 141 -12.92 0.68 11.01
CA GLN A 141 -12.15 1.33 12.07
C GLN A 141 -10.73 0.79 12.16
N MET A 142 -10.56 -0.53 11.98
CA MET A 142 -9.24 -1.17 11.91
C MET A 142 -8.43 -0.61 10.75
N GLN A 143 -9.01 -0.50 9.56
CA GLN A 143 -8.29 0.03 8.39
C GLN A 143 -7.85 1.48 8.60
N ARG A 144 -8.75 2.34 9.11
CA ARG A 144 -8.38 3.71 9.48
C ARG A 144 -7.27 3.76 10.52
N THR A 145 -7.30 2.86 11.50
CA THR A 145 -6.23 2.74 12.50
C THR A 145 -4.90 2.35 11.89
N LEU A 146 -4.88 1.37 10.97
CA LEU A 146 -3.67 0.95 10.26
C LEU A 146 -3.14 2.03 9.32
N LEU A 147 -4.03 2.80 8.69
CA LEU A 147 -3.64 3.98 7.90
C LEU A 147 -2.99 5.05 8.80
N CYS A 148 -3.58 5.40 9.93
CA CYS A 148 -2.98 6.32 10.91
C CYS A 148 -1.60 5.82 11.37
N ARG A 149 -1.46 4.51 11.62
CA ARG A 149 -0.18 3.88 11.97
C ARG A 149 0.87 4.04 10.87
N ALA A 150 0.47 3.93 9.60
CA ALA A 150 1.39 4.12 8.48
C ALA A 150 1.79 5.60 8.28
N LEU A 151 0.91 6.54 8.64
CA LEU A 151 1.10 7.97 8.45
C LEU A 151 1.83 8.67 9.61
N ILE A 152 1.84 8.11 10.83
CA ILE A 152 2.35 8.81 12.02
C ILE A 152 3.84 9.17 11.92
N ALA A 153 4.60 8.44 11.12
CA ALA A 153 6.02 8.69 10.85
C ALA A 153 6.27 9.76 9.77
N GLU A 154 5.22 10.46 9.32
CA GLU A 154 5.29 11.46 8.24
C GLU A 154 6.04 10.94 7.00
N PRO A 155 5.59 9.85 6.39
CA PRO A 155 6.30 9.22 5.29
C PRO A 155 6.34 10.12 4.04
N ARG A 156 7.34 9.91 3.18
CA ARG A 156 7.39 10.47 1.82
C ARG A 156 6.88 9.53 0.75
N LEU A 157 6.80 8.24 1.09
CA LEU A 157 6.17 7.20 0.29
C LEU A 157 5.24 6.38 1.20
N LEU A 158 4.00 6.27 0.80
CA LEU A 158 2.99 5.44 1.47
C LEU A 158 2.69 4.22 0.60
N ILE A 159 2.86 3.02 1.14
CA ILE A 159 2.52 1.76 0.48
C ILE A 159 1.30 1.17 1.19
N LEU A 160 0.25 0.88 0.42
CA LEU A 160 -1.03 0.35 0.89
C LEU A 160 -1.28 -1.01 0.21
N ASP A 161 -1.43 -2.06 1.00
CA ASP A 161 -1.73 -3.40 0.49
C ASP A 161 -3.21 -3.71 0.73
N GLU A 162 -4.02 -3.59 -0.34
CA GLU A 162 -5.48 -3.79 -0.36
C GLU A 162 -6.24 -2.96 0.71
N PRO A 163 -6.13 -1.63 0.70
CA PRO A 163 -6.64 -0.78 1.77
C PRO A 163 -8.17 -0.69 1.85
N ALA A 164 -8.90 -1.08 0.80
CA ALA A 164 -10.37 -1.03 0.77
C ALA A 164 -11.04 -2.39 1.04
N ASN A 165 -10.29 -3.44 1.34
CA ASN A 165 -10.87 -4.73 1.67
C ASN A 165 -11.67 -4.66 2.99
N PHE A 166 -12.88 -5.23 2.99
CA PHE A 166 -13.76 -5.34 4.17
C PHE A 166 -14.35 -4.02 4.68
N VAL A 167 -14.45 -2.99 3.84
CA VAL A 167 -15.14 -1.73 4.15
C VAL A 167 -16.39 -1.54 3.31
N ASP A 168 -17.31 -0.73 3.79
CA ASP A 168 -18.48 -0.33 3.02
C ASP A 168 -18.12 0.75 1.96
N ASN A 169 -18.95 0.87 0.94
CA ASN A 169 -18.72 1.78 -0.19
C ASN A 169 -18.60 3.26 0.24
N ARG A 170 -19.23 3.65 1.35
CA ARG A 170 -19.14 5.02 1.85
C ARG A 170 -17.75 5.32 2.39
N PHE A 171 -17.22 4.42 3.20
CA PHE A 171 -15.87 4.56 3.75
C PHE A 171 -14.80 4.46 2.66
N GLU A 172 -15.02 3.62 1.67
CA GLU A 172 -14.12 3.50 0.51
C GLU A 172 -13.97 4.84 -0.21
N GLY A 173 -15.07 5.55 -0.48
CA GLY A 173 -15.03 6.89 -1.07
C GLY A 173 -14.27 7.91 -0.20
N GLU A 174 -14.52 7.92 1.12
CA GLU A 174 -13.83 8.80 2.06
C GLU A 174 -12.31 8.50 2.10
N LEU A 175 -11.91 7.22 2.06
CA LEU A 175 -10.53 6.80 2.00
C LEU A 175 -9.83 7.31 0.73
N TYR A 176 -10.45 7.13 -0.43
CA TYR A 176 -9.83 7.56 -1.69
C TYR A 176 -9.69 9.08 -1.81
N GLU A 177 -10.65 9.85 -1.31
CA GLU A 177 -10.50 11.30 -1.26
C GLU A 177 -9.37 11.73 -0.31
N LEU A 178 -9.21 11.07 0.82
CA LEU A 178 -8.07 11.29 1.72
C LEU A 178 -6.74 10.95 1.03
N LEU A 179 -6.67 9.82 0.32
CA LEU A 179 -5.47 9.41 -0.40
C LEU A 179 -5.10 10.39 -1.53
N LYS A 180 -6.09 10.94 -2.26
CA LYS A 180 -5.83 11.99 -3.26
C LYS A 180 -5.24 13.25 -2.63
N GLN A 181 -5.77 13.71 -1.50
CA GLN A 181 -5.22 14.85 -0.77
C GLN A 181 -3.79 14.58 -0.26
N LEU A 182 -3.53 13.38 0.26
CA LEU A 182 -2.19 12.97 0.68
C LEU A 182 -1.21 12.95 -0.50
N ASN A 183 -1.64 12.52 -1.68
CA ASN A 183 -0.78 12.47 -2.88
C ASN A 183 -0.34 13.83 -3.40
N GLU A 184 -0.90 14.92 -2.92
CA GLU A 184 -0.37 16.26 -3.19
C GLU A 184 1.01 16.49 -2.54
N ARG A 185 1.39 15.69 -1.55
CA ARG A 185 2.59 15.86 -0.71
C ARG A 185 3.50 14.64 -0.66
N ILE A 186 2.95 13.44 -0.81
CA ILE A 186 3.68 12.17 -0.71
C ILE A 186 3.35 11.26 -1.88
N ALA A 187 4.30 10.43 -2.29
CA ALA A 187 4.03 9.37 -3.25
C ALA A 187 3.18 8.28 -2.61
N ILE A 188 2.30 7.66 -3.40
CA ILE A 188 1.45 6.55 -2.96
C ILE A 188 1.60 5.38 -3.92
N VAL A 189 1.82 4.18 -3.37
CA VAL A 189 1.73 2.89 -4.06
C VAL A 189 0.59 2.11 -3.44
N MET A 190 -0.44 1.81 -4.21
CA MET A 190 -1.62 1.10 -3.75
C MET A 190 -1.79 -0.22 -4.50
N VAL A 191 -1.70 -1.33 -3.78
CA VAL A 191 -2.01 -2.65 -4.31
C VAL A 191 -3.51 -2.88 -4.23
N SER A 192 -4.13 -3.30 -5.33
CA SER A 192 -5.55 -3.68 -5.36
C SER A 192 -5.78 -4.78 -6.38
N HIS A 193 -6.79 -5.60 -6.13
CA HIS A 193 -7.33 -6.54 -7.10
C HIS A 193 -8.61 -6.00 -7.79
N ASP A 194 -9.16 -4.88 -7.33
CA ASP A 194 -10.30 -4.20 -7.94
C ASP A 194 -9.83 -3.12 -8.93
N LEU A 195 -9.93 -3.46 -10.23
CA LEU A 195 -9.57 -2.53 -11.31
C LEU A 195 -10.56 -1.37 -11.45
N GLY A 196 -11.84 -1.62 -11.22
CA GLY A 196 -12.88 -0.60 -11.42
C GLY A 196 -12.64 0.61 -10.52
N THR A 197 -12.32 0.35 -9.28
CA THR A 197 -12.11 1.38 -8.28
C THR A 197 -10.73 2.01 -8.38
N ILE A 198 -9.66 1.19 -8.54
CA ILE A 198 -8.28 1.72 -8.54
C ILE A 198 -8.03 2.68 -9.70
N THR A 199 -8.57 2.40 -10.90
CA THR A 199 -8.40 3.25 -12.10
C THR A 199 -9.00 4.65 -11.93
N SER A 200 -10.00 4.81 -11.05
CA SER A 200 -10.62 6.11 -10.78
C SER A 200 -9.81 7.01 -9.84
N VAL A 201 -8.80 6.43 -9.17
CA VAL A 201 -8.07 7.09 -8.06
C VAL A 201 -6.61 7.33 -8.42
N VAL A 202 -5.96 6.37 -9.07
CA VAL A 202 -4.51 6.41 -9.34
C VAL A 202 -4.19 7.21 -10.60
N LYS A 203 -2.94 7.68 -10.71
CA LYS A 203 -2.41 8.37 -11.89
C LYS A 203 -1.81 7.40 -12.90
N ASN A 204 -1.11 6.40 -12.42
CA ASN A 204 -0.37 5.41 -13.23
C ASN A 204 -0.67 4.01 -12.70
N ILE A 205 -0.51 3.00 -13.56
CA ILE A 205 -0.75 1.60 -13.22
C ILE A 205 0.50 0.76 -13.47
N VAL A 206 0.72 -0.19 -12.58
CA VAL A 206 1.71 -1.25 -12.71
C VAL A 206 1.03 -2.60 -12.71
N CYS A 207 1.15 -3.34 -13.80
CA CYS A 207 0.70 -4.73 -13.90
C CYS A 207 1.79 -5.67 -13.40
N VAL A 208 1.45 -6.57 -12.48
CA VAL A 208 2.37 -7.56 -11.88
C VAL A 208 1.83 -8.97 -12.10
N ASN A 209 2.55 -9.76 -12.90
CA ASN A 209 2.28 -11.19 -13.10
C ASN A 209 3.59 -11.92 -13.41
N GLY A 210 4.41 -12.17 -12.38
CA GLY A 210 5.77 -12.64 -12.51
C GLY A 210 6.74 -11.59 -13.08
N HIS A 211 6.29 -10.85 -14.08
CA HIS A 211 6.93 -9.65 -14.64
C HIS A 211 6.19 -8.40 -14.21
N VAL A 212 6.81 -7.24 -14.40
CA VAL A 212 6.24 -5.95 -14.03
C VAL A 212 6.25 -5.00 -15.23
N HIS A 213 5.09 -4.41 -15.52
CA HIS A 213 4.93 -3.45 -16.61
C HIS A 213 4.27 -2.18 -16.08
N ARG A 214 4.94 -1.03 -16.24
CA ARG A 214 4.41 0.28 -15.86
C ARG A 214 3.68 0.91 -17.06
N HIS A 215 2.48 1.40 -16.81
CA HIS A 215 1.69 2.21 -17.74
C HIS A 215 1.66 3.65 -17.23
N GLU A 216 2.02 4.60 -18.10
CA GLU A 216 2.00 6.04 -17.80
C GLU A 216 0.56 6.62 -17.89
N SER A 217 -0.42 5.82 -17.49
CA SER A 217 -1.84 6.15 -17.53
C SER A 217 -2.61 5.27 -16.52
N ASN A 218 -3.77 5.75 -16.07
CA ASN A 218 -4.75 4.97 -15.33
C ASN A 218 -5.74 4.23 -16.24
N VAL A 219 -5.61 4.36 -17.56
CA VAL A 219 -6.42 3.66 -18.56
C VAL A 219 -5.60 2.52 -19.15
N ILE A 220 -6.08 1.29 -19.02
CA ILE A 220 -5.47 0.10 -19.62
C ILE A 220 -6.39 -0.38 -20.72
N THR A 221 -5.84 -0.58 -21.94
CA THR A 221 -6.59 -1.14 -23.07
C THR A 221 -6.63 -2.67 -22.98
N ALA A 222 -7.66 -3.30 -23.58
CA ALA A 222 -7.74 -4.76 -23.67
C ALA A 222 -6.50 -5.37 -24.34
N GLU A 223 -5.98 -4.72 -25.39
CA GLU A 223 -4.76 -5.14 -26.09
C GLU A 223 -3.51 -5.13 -25.16
N GLN A 224 -3.43 -4.15 -24.26
CA GLN A 224 -2.33 -4.10 -23.27
C GLN A 224 -2.46 -5.22 -22.23
N LEU A 225 -3.68 -5.56 -21.80
CA LEU A 225 -3.90 -6.69 -20.89
C LEU A 225 -3.50 -8.02 -21.53
N ASP A 226 -3.88 -8.24 -22.78
CA ASP A 226 -3.53 -9.47 -23.54
C ASP A 226 -2.03 -9.58 -23.74
N ASN A 227 -1.35 -8.49 -24.15
CA ASN A 227 0.09 -8.46 -24.38
C ASN A 227 0.93 -8.75 -23.12
N TYR A 228 0.42 -8.40 -21.95
CA TYR A 228 1.13 -8.64 -20.67
C TYR A 228 0.68 -9.92 -19.97
N ASN A 229 -0.10 -10.76 -20.66
CA ASN A 229 -0.66 -11.99 -20.10
C ASN A 229 -1.34 -11.74 -18.73
N CYS A 230 -1.99 -10.58 -18.62
CA CYS A 230 -2.71 -10.17 -17.43
C CYS A 230 -4.12 -10.80 -17.50
N PRO A 231 -4.46 -11.80 -16.68
CA PRO A 231 -5.71 -12.55 -16.79
C PRO A 231 -6.93 -11.75 -16.29
N LEU A 232 -6.90 -10.44 -16.48
CA LEU A 232 -7.97 -9.56 -16.11
C LEU A 232 -8.81 -9.25 -17.35
N GLN A 233 -10.06 -9.74 -17.37
CA GLN A 233 -11.03 -9.33 -18.37
C GLN A 233 -11.73 -8.04 -17.91
N ILE A 234 -11.62 -7.00 -18.72
CA ILE A 234 -12.39 -5.76 -18.53
C ILE A 234 -13.71 -5.92 -19.28
N ILE A 235 -14.81 -6.07 -18.57
CA ILE A 235 -16.14 -5.94 -19.17
C ILE A 235 -16.62 -4.50 -18.94
N ALA A 236 -16.63 -3.70 -20.01
CA ALA A 236 -17.18 -2.35 -19.98
C ALA A 236 -18.68 -2.41 -20.33
N HIS A 237 -19.53 -2.17 -19.35
CA HIS A 237 -20.93 -1.85 -19.57
C HIS A 237 -21.13 -0.35 -19.29
N GLY A 238 -21.10 0.48 -20.35
CA GLY A 238 -21.23 1.93 -20.23
C GLY A 238 -19.90 2.64 -19.92
N HIS A 239 -19.96 3.80 -19.26
CA HIS A 239 -18.81 4.64 -18.97
C HIS A 239 -17.96 4.19 -17.75
N VAL A 240 -18.33 3.11 -17.10
CA VAL A 240 -17.60 2.57 -15.94
C VAL A 240 -17.22 1.11 -16.23
N PRO A 241 -15.93 0.77 -16.33
CA PRO A 241 -15.50 -0.61 -16.52
C PRO A 241 -15.72 -1.44 -15.24
N HIS A 242 -16.30 -2.64 -15.39
CA HIS A 242 -16.40 -3.65 -14.33
C HIS A 242 -15.48 -4.84 -14.64
N THR A 243 -14.86 -5.39 -13.62
CA THR A 243 -13.99 -6.58 -13.76
C THR A 243 -14.79 -7.84 -13.49
N VAL A 244 -14.69 -8.84 -14.39
CA VAL A 244 -15.20 -10.19 -14.15
C VAL A 244 -14.00 -11.14 -14.16
N LEU A 245 -13.84 -11.88 -13.08
CA LEU A 245 -12.85 -12.98 -13.00
C LEU A 245 -13.39 -14.18 -13.77
N GLU A 246 -12.57 -14.82 -14.62
CA GLU A 246 -12.94 -16.08 -15.22
C GLU A 246 -13.16 -17.17 -14.15
N PRO A 247 -14.17 -18.03 -14.31
CA PRO A 247 -14.33 -19.18 -13.42
C PRO A 247 -13.15 -20.14 -13.61
N HIS A 248 -12.53 -20.52 -12.51
CA HIS A 248 -11.50 -21.56 -12.51
C HIS A 248 -12.08 -22.88 -13.08
N LYS A 249 -11.44 -23.43 -14.12
CA LYS A 249 -11.64 -24.80 -14.55
C LYS A 249 -10.87 -25.77 -13.65
#